data_9cb679950662421ac6c5312f925845e2
#
_entry.id   9cb679950662421ac6c5312f925845e2
#
_cell.length_a   1.000
_cell.length_b   1.000
_cell.length_c   1.000
_cell.angle_alpha   90.00
_cell.angle_beta   90.00
_cell.angle_gamma   90.00
#
_symmetry.space_group_name_H-M   'P 1'
#
loop_
_entity.id
_entity.type
_entity.pdbx_description
1 polymer ?
#
loop_
_entity_poly.entity_id
_entity_poly.type
_entity_poly.pdbx_seq_one_letter_code
_entity_poly.pdbx_strand_id
1 'polypeptide(L)'
;THTQSSAASDVYKRQPYYLNLKKNLDATLEPRYISKRGFGISNEFRYLTNTFNGAINSSILTNDEEYKDNYNKNSFRWSFNLIHSQTFNKNSFLEIKYANVSDTFFLNDFGGDFNGTSKTLYAPQQFIISNFSDKHKAVLKVNAFKIVNPLGVNQFQELPKLELSWFEKNKFFNYGINSFLSFYRKGGAFN
;
A
#
# COMPACT_ATOMS: atom_id res chain seq x y z
N THR A 1 24.96 6.89 -39.22
CA THR A 1 25.52 7.25 -37.90
C THR A 1 24.46 7.06 -36.85
N HIS A 2 24.52 5.90 -36.18
CA HIS A 2 23.70 5.65 -34.98
C HIS A 2 24.28 6.48 -33.84
N THR A 3 23.60 7.54 -33.44
CA THR A 3 23.79 8.16 -32.15
C THR A 3 23.22 7.22 -31.09
N GLN A 4 24.04 6.38 -30.49
CA GLN A 4 23.74 5.77 -29.21
C GLN A 4 23.62 6.92 -28.18
N SER A 5 22.42 7.21 -27.77
CA SER A 5 22.14 7.92 -26.54
C SER A 5 22.71 7.05 -25.43
N SER A 6 23.88 7.39 -24.94
CA SER A 6 24.38 6.87 -23.67
C SER A 6 23.50 7.47 -22.58
N ALA A 7 22.45 6.76 -22.19
CA ALA A 7 21.82 6.97 -20.90
C ALA A 7 22.96 6.76 -19.88
N ALA A 8 23.45 7.83 -19.30
CA ALA A 8 24.42 7.76 -18.21
C ALA A 8 23.71 6.96 -17.12
N SER A 9 24.13 5.71 -16.91
CA SER A 9 23.59 4.89 -15.86
C SER A 9 23.87 5.60 -14.54
N ASP A 10 22.83 5.94 -13.80
CA ASP A 10 23.00 6.51 -12.47
C ASP A 10 23.89 5.59 -11.64
N VAL A 11 24.94 6.14 -11.04
CA VAL A 11 25.75 5.39 -10.09
C VAL A 11 24.88 5.14 -8.85
N TYR A 12 24.53 3.88 -8.64
CA TYR A 12 23.65 3.45 -7.59
C TYR A 12 24.44 2.66 -6.54
N LYS A 13 24.53 3.20 -5.33
CA LYS A 13 25.10 2.51 -4.16
C LYS A 13 24.00 2.16 -3.18
N ARG A 14 23.93 0.87 -2.80
CA ARG A 14 22.89 0.29 -1.96
C ARG A 14 23.51 -0.73 -1.01
N GLN A 15 23.21 -0.61 0.27
CA GLN A 15 23.72 -1.51 1.29
C GLN A 15 22.60 -1.87 2.30
N PRO A 16 21.98 -3.06 2.18
CA PRO A 16 20.98 -3.47 3.15
C PRO A 16 21.62 -3.92 4.47
N TYR A 17 21.02 -3.53 5.59
CA TYR A 17 21.33 -3.96 6.94
C TYR A 17 20.13 -4.67 7.55
N TYR A 18 20.25 -5.94 7.81
CA TYR A 18 19.23 -6.72 8.46
C TYR A 18 19.38 -6.65 9.99
N LEU A 19 18.28 -6.36 10.68
CA LEU A 19 18.18 -6.23 12.14
C LEU A 19 17.18 -7.26 12.68
N ASN A 20 17.69 -8.29 13.33
CA ASN A 20 16.85 -9.23 14.08
C ASN A 20 16.56 -8.62 15.46
N LEU A 21 15.41 -7.96 15.61
CA LEU A 21 15.05 -7.24 16.83
C LEU A 21 14.52 -8.19 17.92
N LYS A 22 13.70 -9.18 17.52
CA LYS A 22 13.14 -10.25 18.36
C LYS A 22 12.78 -11.45 17.51
N LYS A 23 12.41 -12.58 18.12
CA LYS A 23 12.00 -13.82 17.41
C LYS A 23 10.89 -13.61 16.36
N ASN A 24 10.06 -12.60 16.57
CA ASN A 24 8.86 -12.31 15.76
C ASN A 24 8.85 -10.86 15.26
N LEU A 25 10.00 -10.23 15.20
CA LEU A 25 10.16 -8.82 14.86
C LEU A 25 11.51 -8.60 14.19
N ASP A 26 11.51 -8.17 12.96
CA ASP A 26 12.72 -7.82 12.24
C ASP A 26 12.57 -6.51 11.44
N ALA A 27 13.68 -5.95 11.06
CA ALA A 27 13.74 -4.80 10.19
C ALA A 27 14.90 -4.92 9.22
N THR A 28 14.74 -4.38 8.03
CA THR A 28 15.82 -4.16 7.07
C THR A 28 15.92 -2.68 6.80
N LEU A 29 17.09 -2.11 7.02
CA LEU A 29 17.40 -0.72 6.68
C LEU A 29 18.31 -0.71 5.46
N GLU A 30 17.99 0.12 4.49
CA GLU A 30 18.73 0.18 3.24
C GLU A 30 19.02 1.63 2.87
N PRO A 31 20.13 2.19 3.38
CA PRO A 31 20.65 3.46 2.88
C PRO A 31 21.11 3.29 1.44
N ARG A 32 20.87 4.33 0.66
CA ARG A 32 21.24 4.40 -0.76
C ARG A 32 21.72 5.78 -1.14
N TYR A 33 22.57 5.81 -2.13
CA TYR A 33 22.96 7.02 -2.80
C TYR A 33 22.79 6.85 -4.31
N ILE A 34 22.09 7.77 -4.94
CA ILE A 34 21.87 7.78 -6.38
C ILE A 34 22.44 9.10 -6.91
N SER A 35 23.37 9.03 -7.87
CA SER A 35 23.90 10.21 -8.51
C SER A 35 22.76 11.02 -9.12
N LYS A 36 22.78 12.34 -8.98
CA LYS A 36 21.75 13.30 -9.40
C LYS A 36 20.42 13.27 -8.60
N ARG A 37 20.18 12.23 -7.79
CA ARG A 37 18.96 12.11 -6.98
C ARG A 37 19.22 12.18 -5.48
N GLY A 38 20.49 12.17 -5.06
CA GLY A 38 20.89 12.37 -3.68
C GLY A 38 20.81 11.14 -2.80
N PHE A 39 20.73 11.38 -1.50
CA PHE A 39 20.69 10.33 -0.47
C PHE A 39 19.26 9.93 -0.16
N GLY A 40 19.07 8.63 0.03
CA GLY A 40 17.81 8.07 0.46
C GLY A 40 18.00 6.92 1.44
N ILE A 41 16.91 6.54 2.09
CA ILE A 41 16.83 5.38 2.96
C ILE A 41 15.51 4.68 2.74
N SER A 42 15.56 3.36 2.64
CA SER A 42 14.39 2.51 2.69
C SER A 42 14.41 1.66 3.93
N ASN A 43 13.25 1.32 4.42
CA ASN A 43 13.10 0.34 5.48
C ASN A 43 11.97 -0.63 5.18
N GLU A 44 12.15 -1.86 5.60
CA GLU A 44 11.12 -2.85 5.79
C GLU A 44 11.09 -3.24 7.26
N PHE A 45 9.93 -3.20 7.88
CA PHE A 45 9.71 -3.64 9.24
C PHE A 45 8.62 -4.70 9.24
N ARG A 46 8.91 -5.90 9.77
CA ARG A 46 7.97 -7.02 9.80
C ARG A 46 7.73 -7.48 11.23
N TYR A 47 6.50 -7.83 11.49
CA TYR A 47 6.08 -8.35 12.79
C TYR A 47 5.10 -9.51 12.63
N LEU A 48 5.20 -10.48 13.53
CA LEU A 48 4.37 -11.67 13.57
C LEU A 48 4.09 -12.08 15.00
N THR A 49 2.83 -12.18 15.37
CA THR A 49 2.37 -12.73 16.65
C THR A 49 1.30 -13.80 16.38
N ASN A 50 0.78 -14.41 17.44
CA ASN A 50 -0.29 -15.39 17.30
C ASN A 50 -1.61 -14.79 16.80
N THR A 51 -1.81 -13.48 16.97
CA THR A 51 -3.08 -12.81 16.67
C THR A 51 -2.97 -11.75 15.60
N PHE A 52 -1.79 -11.26 15.30
CA PHE A 52 -1.60 -10.27 14.25
C PHE A 52 -0.24 -10.41 13.57
N ASN A 53 -0.20 -10.03 12.31
CA ASN A 53 1.01 -9.95 11.51
C ASN A 53 0.94 -8.76 10.55
N GLY A 54 2.09 -8.36 10.06
CA GLY A 54 2.15 -7.31 9.08
C GLY A 54 3.54 -6.90 8.69
N ALA A 55 3.58 -5.98 7.74
CA ALA A 55 4.79 -5.35 7.26
C ALA A 55 4.57 -3.86 7.01
N ILE A 56 5.54 -3.05 7.36
CA ILE A 56 5.62 -1.63 7.03
C ILE A 56 6.85 -1.44 6.16
N ASN A 57 6.64 -0.90 4.98
CA ASN A 57 7.70 -0.52 4.08
C ASN A 57 7.64 0.98 3.85
N SER A 58 8.74 1.66 3.97
CA SER A 58 8.81 3.07 3.63
C SER A 58 10.14 3.42 2.97
N SER A 59 10.13 4.49 2.23
CA SER A 59 11.31 5.01 1.58
C SER A 59 11.26 6.52 1.52
N ILE A 60 12.42 7.13 1.67
CA ILE A 60 12.61 8.57 1.64
C ILE A 60 13.82 8.88 0.75
N LEU A 61 13.67 9.85 -0.14
CA LEU A 61 14.77 10.57 -0.80
C LEU A 61 14.72 12.02 -0.33
N THR A 62 15.83 12.49 0.18
CA THR A 62 15.87 13.81 0.82
C THR A 62 16.02 14.96 -0.17
N ASN A 63 16.66 14.71 -1.32
CA ASN A 63 16.92 15.75 -2.31
C ASN A 63 17.06 15.15 -3.72
N ASP A 64 15.94 14.82 -4.36
CA ASP A 64 15.93 14.39 -5.76
C ASP A 64 16.04 15.60 -6.68
N GLU A 65 17.29 16.00 -6.98
CA GLU A 65 17.57 17.15 -7.83
C GLU A 65 17.06 16.96 -9.24
N GLU A 66 17.19 15.75 -9.78
CA GLU A 66 16.69 15.44 -11.12
C GLU A 66 15.16 15.62 -11.23
N TYR A 67 14.42 15.19 -10.21
CA TYR A 67 12.97 15.39 -10.16
C TYR A 67 12.60 16.87 -10.04
N LYS A 68 13.31 17.60 -9.18
CA LYS A 68 13.11 19.03 -8.99
C LYS A 68 13.36 19.81 -10.29
N ASP A 69 14.45 19.51 -11.00
CA ASP A 69 14.83 20.22 -12.23
C ASP A 69 13.86 19.90 -13.38
N ASN A 70 13.44 18.64 -13.51
CA ASN A 70 12.57 18.21 -14.59
C ASN A 70 11.11 18.68 -14.42
N TYR A 71 10.62 18.79 -13.18
CA TYR A 71 9.21 19.04 -12.91
C TYR A 71 8.93 20.33 -12.12
N ASN A 72 9.97 21.06 -11.71
CA ASN A 72 9.87 22.24 -10.84
C ASN A 72 9.02 21.99 -9.59
N LYS A 73 9.28 20.85 -8.92
CA LYS A 73 8.55 20.38 -7.74
C LYS A 73 9.50 20.16 -6.57
N ASN A 74 8.91 19.81 -5.41
CA ASN A 74 9.69 19.52 -4.21
C ASN A 74 10.61 18.31 -4.45
N SER A 75 11.89 18.45 -4.12
CA SER A 75 12.91 17.40 -4.22
C SER A 75 12.76 16.30 -3.16
N PHE A 76 12.00 16.52 -2.09
CA PHE A 76 11.73 15.52 -1.07
C PHE A 76 10.67 14.54 -1.57
N ARG A 77 11.05 13.27 -1.70
CA ARG A 77 10.18 12.23 -2.22
C ARG A 77 10.10 11.05 -1.26
N TRP A 78 8.95 10.41 -1.20
CA TRP A 78 8.72 9.31 -0.28
C TRP A 78 7.67 8.31 -0.76
N SER A 79 7.77 7.09 -0.23
CA SER A 79 6.73 6.08 -0.32
C SER A 79 6.45 5.46 1.05
N PHE A 80 5.24 4.99 1.23
CA PHE A 80 4.80 4.27 2.42
C PHE A 80 3.84 3.14 2.03
N ASN A 81 4.04 1.96 2.61
CA ASN A 81 3.17 0.81 2.44
C ASN A 81 3.00 0.08 3.78
N LEU A 82 1.76 -0.20 4.15
CA LEU A 82 1.37 -0.95 5.32
C LEU A 82 0.47 -2.10 4.90
N ILE A 83 0.83 -3.31 5.30
CA ILE A 83 -0.03 -4.49 5.26
C ILE A 83 -0.16 -4.99 6.69
N HIS A 84 -1.39 -5.12 7.17
CA HIS A 84 -1.68 -5.60 8.52
C HIS A 84 -2.88 -6.53 8.50
N SER A 85 -2.76 -7.66 9.20
CA SER A 85 -3.84 -8.59 9.43
C SER A 85 -3.90 -8.93 10.92
N GLN A 86 -5.09 -8.89 11.49
CA GLN A 86 -5.33 -9.21 12.90
C GLN A 86 -6.53 -10.10 13.08
N THR A 87 -6.38 -11.11 13.91
CA THR A 87 -7.44 -11.98 14.40
C THR A 87 -7.73 -11.62 15.84
N PHE A 88 -8.87 -11.02 16.14
CA PHE A 88 -9.29 -10.69 17.51
C PHE A 88 -9.77 -11.94 18.26
N ASN A 89 -10.48 -12.78 17.55
CA ASN A 89 -10.95 -14.10 18.00
C ASN A 89 -11.29 -14.97 16.78
N LYS A 90 -11.76 -16.19 16.99
CA LYS A 90 -12.09 -17.15 15.92
C LYS A 90 -13.09 -16.62 14.86
N ASN A 91 -13.80 -15.55 15.17
CA ASN A 91 -14.88 -15.02 14.36
C ASN A 91 -14.65 -13.58 13.87
N SER A 92 -13.64 -12.88 14.38
CA SER A 92 -13.45 -11.44 14.14
C SER A 92 -12.06 -11.15 13.62
N PHE A 93 -12.00 -10.46 12.49
CA PHE A 93 -10.79 -10.22 11.71
C PHE A 93 -10.70 -8.74 11.29
N LEU A 94 -9.48 -8.25 11.19
CA LEU A 94 -9.14 -6.95 10.62
C LEU A 94 -8.06 -7.13 9.56
N GLU A 95 -8.25 -6.48 8.43
CA GLU A 95 -7.25 -6.36 7.37
C GLU A 95 -7.07 -4.89 6.97
N ILE A 96 -5.83 -4.46 6.87
CA ILE A 96 -5.44 -3.13 6.39
C ILE A 96 -4.42 -3.31 5.27
N LYS A 97 -4.67 -2.66 4.14
CA LYS A 97 -3.71 -2.48 3.05
C LYS A 97 -3.70 -1.01 2.70
N TYR A 98 -2.63 -0.33 3.04
CA TYR A 98 -2.50 1.09 2.79
C TYR A 98 -1.18 1.38 2.11
N ALA A 99 -1.24 2.01 0.94
CA ALA A 99 -0.05 2.47 0.24
C ALA A 99 -0.22 3.92 -0.22
N ASN A 100 0.86 4.67 -0.20
CA ASN A 100 0.91 6.05 -0.61
C ASN A 100 2.32 6.44 -1.09
N VAL A 101 2.39 7.40 -1.98
CA VAL A 101 3.65 7.97 -2.50
C VAL A 101 3.55 9.49 -2.57
N SER A 102 4.68 10.16 -2.56
CA SER A 102 4.77 11.62 -2.67
C SER A 102 4.17 12.16 -3.97
N ASP A 103 4.43 11.48 -5.06
CA ASP A 103 4.10 11.92 -6.42
C ASP A 103 3.85 10.74 -7.36
N THR A 104 3.25 11.00 -8.51
CA THR A 104 2.86 9.98 -9.49
C THR A 104 4.01 9.41 -10.31
N PHE A 105 5.19 10.01 -10.25
CA PHE A 105 6.38 9.52 -10.94
C PHE A 105 7.27 8.64 -10.05
N PHE A 106 7.01 8.62 -8.72
CA PHE A 106 7.83 7.90 -7.77
C PHE A 106 8.05 6.42 -8.16
N LEU A 107 6.97 5.70 -8.48
CA LEU A 107 7.06 4.29 -8.87
C LEU A 107 7.64 4.08 -10.27
N ASN A 108 7.54 5.05 -11.17
CA ASN A 108 8.20 4.98 -12.46
C ASN A 108 9.73 5.05 -12.31
N ASP A 109 10.18 5.90 -11.40
CA ASP A 109 11.62 6.12 -11.17
C ASP A 109 12.25 5.01 -10.31
N PHE A 110 11.49 4.45 -9.35
CA PHE A 110 12.02 3.56 -8.31
C PHE A 110 11.25 2.25 -8.14
N GLY A 111 10.32 1.92 -9.00
CA GLY A 111 9.28 0.91 -8.83
C GLY A 111 9.74 -0.53 -8.58
N GLY A 112 11.00 -0.90 -8.81
CA GLY A 112 11.51 -2.23 -8.45
C GLY A 112 11.90 -2.36 -6.99
N ASP A 113 12.11 -1.23 -6.31
CA ASP A 113 12.73 -1.14 -4.99
C ASP A 113 11.73 -0.88 -3.86
N PHE A 114 10.47 -0.53 -4.18
CA PHE A 114 9.52 0.03 -3.22
C PHE A 114 8.14 -0.63 -3.19
N ASN A 115 8.06 -1.96 -3.26
CA ASN A 115 6.80 -2.71 -3.20
C ASN A 115 5.73 -2.31 -4.25
N GLY A 116 6.17 -1.76 -5.35
CA GLY A 116 5.38 -1.45 -6.51
C GLY A 116 6.22 -1.62 -7.76
N THR A 117 5.61 -1.61 -8.90
CA THR A 117 6.28 -1.63 -10.21
C THR A 117 6.02 -0.32 -10.93
N SER A 118 6.84 0.01 -11.91
CA SER A 118 6.59 1.15 -12.82
C SER A 118 5.24 1.07 -13.54
N LYS A 119 4.61 -0.11 -13.59
CA LYS A 119 3.28 -0.35 -14.17
C LYS A 119 2.13 -0.21 -13.17
N THR A 120 2.41 -0.05 -11.88
CA THR A 120 1.38 0.11 -10.85
C THR A 120 0.66 1.45 -11.05
N LEU A 121 -0.62 1.42 -11.31
CA LEU A 121 -1.44 2.63 -11.53
C LEU A 121 -2.04 3.17 -10.24
N TYR A 122 -2.39 2.28 -9.31
CA TYR A 122 -3.14 2.59 -8.10
C TYR A 122 -2.50 1.96 -6.86
N ALA A 123 -2.34 2.74 -5.82
CA ALA A 123 -1.95 2.27 -4.50
C ALA A 123 -3.21 1.98 -3.67
N PRO A 124 -3.34 0.81 -3.06
CA PRO A 124 -4.52 0.45 -2.28
C PRO A 124 -4.61 1.27 -0.99
N GLN A 125 -5.82 1.65 -0.61
CA GLN A 125 -6.17 2.24 0.67
C GLN A 125 -7.41 1.51 1.20
N GLN A 126 -7.20 0.30 1.72
CA GLN A 126 -8.24 -0.65 2.08
C GLN A 126 -8.24 -0.90 3.58
N PHE A 127 -9.43 -0.96 4.13
CA PHE A 127 -9.69 -1.35 5.50
C PHE A 127 -10.90 -2.28 5.51
N ILE A 128 -10.76 -3.43 6.14
CA ILE A 128 -11.84 -4.42 6.26
C ILE A 128 -11.87 -4.90 7.70
N ILE A 129 -12.99 -4.72 8.37
CA ILE A 129 -13.28 -5.40 9.63
C ILE A 129 -14.47 -6.31 9.43
N SER A 130 -14.34 -7.54 9.90
CA SER A 130 -15.34 -8.57 9.67
C SER A 130 -15.58 -9.40 10.93
N ASN A 131 -16.83 -9.78 11.11
CA ASN A 131 -17.26 -10.72 12.13
C ASN A 131 -18.18 -11.76 11.48
N PHE A 132 -17.89 -13.01 11.75
CA PHE A 132 -18.62 -14.17 11.20
C PHE A 132 -19.07 -15.08 12.32
N SER A 133 -20.26 -15.63 12.19
CA SER A 133 -20.76 -16.75 12.99
C SER A 133 -21.61 -17.68 12.12
N ASP A 134 -22.06 -18.76 12.68
CA ASP A 134 -22.94 -19.69 11.95
C ASP A 134 -24.27 -19.02 11.51
N LYS A 135 -24.66 -17.95 12.21
CA LYS A 135 -25.95 -17.26 11.98
C LYS A 135 -25.82 -15.88 11.36
N HIS A 136 -24.67 -15.25 11.45
CA HIS A 136 -24.50 -13.88 10.93
C HIS A 136 -23.14 -13.63 10.35
N LYS A 137 -23.09 -12.70 9.42
CA LYS A 137 -21.89 -12.06 8.86
C LYS A 137 -22.07 -10.56 8.95
N ALA A 138 -21.09 -9.87 9.51
CA ALA A 138 -21.01 -8.42 9.48
C ALA A 138 -19.65 -8.00 8.91
N VAL A 139 -19.63 -7.18 7.89
CA VAL A 139 -18.41 -6.67 7.27
C VAL A 139 -18.54 -5.17 7.05
N LEU A 140 -17.61 -4.42 7.61
CA LEU A 140 -17.38 -3.02 7.26
C LEU A 140 -16.13 -2.92 6.41
N LYS A 141 -16.25 -2.34 5.22
CA LYS A 141 -15.18 -2.22 4.25
C LYS A 141 -15.04 -0.78 3.76
N VAL A 142 -13.83 -0.33 3.67
CA VAL A 142 -13.41 0.86 2.90
C VAL A 142 -12.49 0.38 1.80
N ASN A 143 -12.78 0.73 0.56
CA ASN A 143 -12.00 0.34 -0.60
C ASN A 143 -11.69 1.59 -1.44
N ALA A 144 -10.67 2.30 -1.02
CA ALA A 144 -10.13 3.47 -1.69
C ALA A 144 -8.78 3.14 -2.35
N PHE A 145 -8.35 4.02 -3.20
CA PHE A 145 -7.02 3.97 -3.83
C PHE A 145 -6.51 5.38 -4.10
N LYS A 146 -5.20 5.49 -4.20
CA LYS A 146 -4.51 6.68 -4.70
C LYS A 146 -3.92 6.40 -6.08
N ILE A 147 -4.07 7.34 -7.00
CA ILE A 147 -3.37 7.29 -8.29
C ILE A 147 -1.88 7.54 -8.04
N VAL A 148 -1.04 6.61 -8.47
CA VAL A 148 0.42 6.63 -8.24
C VAL A 148 1.22 6.58 -9.55
N ASN A 149 0.54 6.75 -10.66
CA ASN A 149 1.13 6.76 -12.00
C ASN A 149 0.42 7.79 -12.86
N PRO A 150 1.12 8.56 -13.71
CA PRO A 150 0.51 9.54 -14.60
C PRO A 150 -0.56 8.97 -15.55
N LEU A 151 -0.50 7.67 -15.85
CA LEU A 151 -1.48 6.97 -16.68
C LEU A 151 -2.74 6.54 -15.91
N GLY A 152 -2.77 6.73 -14.60
CA GLY A 152 -3.92 6.39 -13.77
C GLY A 152 -5.11 7.30 -14.04
N VAL A 153 -6.30 6.73 -14.15
CA VAL A 153 -7.54 7.46 -14.34
C VAL A 153 -8.41 7.44 -13.10
N ASN A 154 -9.19 8.50 -12.90
CA ASN A 154 -10.11 8.58 -11.77
C ASN A 154 -11.21 7.53 -11.89
N GLN A 155 -11.33 6.69 -10.88
CA GLN A 155 -12.37 5.67 -10.75
C GLN A 155 -13.21 5.92 -9.51
N PHE A 156 -14.37 5.27 -9.41
CA PHE A 156 -15.18 5.31 -8.21
C PHE A 156 -14.54 4.50 -7.08
N GLN A 157 -14.55 5.08 -5.89
CA GLN A 157 -14.09 4.46 -4.65
C GLN A 157 -15.31 4.08 -3.82
N GLU A 158 -15.25 2.96 -3.13
CA GLU A 158 -16.31 2.46 -2.24
C GLU A 158 -16.00 2.89 -0.80
N LEU A 159 -16.74 3.86 -0.28
CA LEU A 159 -16.45 4.58 0.97
C LEU A 159 -17.70 4.89 1.79
N PRO A 160 -17.95 4.27 2.94
CA PRO A 160 -17.70 2.89 3.30
C PRO A 160 -18.78 1.96 2.71
N LYS A 161 -18.56 0.65 2.87
CA LYS A 161 -19.57 -0.38 2.62
C LYS A 161 -19.82 -1.17 3.89
N LEU A 162 -21.07 -1.27 4.29
CA LEU A 162 -21.53 -2.15 5.36
C LEU A 162 -22.32 -3.31 4.76
N GLU A 163 -21.90 -4.53 5.02
CA GLU A 163 -22.62 -5.76 4.66
C GLU A 163 -23.07 -6.45 5.95
N LEU A 164 -24.36 -6.74 6.04
CA LEU A 164 -24.96 -7.49 7.12
C LEU A 164 -25.72 -8.67 6.52
N SER A 165 -25.42 -9.86 6.99
CA SER A 165 -26.12 -11.07 6.58
C SER A 165 -26.55 -11.82 7.82
N TRP A 166 -27.74 -12.36 7.77
CA TRP A 166 -28.26 -13.24 8.80
C TRP A 166 -28.78 -14.53 8.16
N PHE A 167 -28.45 -15.65 8.77
CA PHE A 167 -28.80 -16.99 8.27
C PHE A 167 -29.44 -17.81 9.37
N GLU A 168 -30.47 -18.53 9.03
CA GLU A 168 -31.07 -19.50 9.92
C GLU A 168 -31.24 -20.84 9.19
N LYS A 169 -30.91 -21.91 9.89
CA LYS A 169 -31.01 -23.25 9.40
C LYS A 169 -31.99 -24.01 10.25
N ASN A 170 -33.06 -24.47 9.64
CA ASN A 170 -34.04 -25.38 10.26
C ASN A 170 -33.95 -26.73 9.56
N LYS A 171 -34.56 -27.76 10.19
CA LYS A 171 -34.60 -29.12 9.66
C LYS A 171 -35.23 -29.21 8.25
N PHE A 172 -36.11 -28.28 7.91
CA PHE A 172 -36.84 -28.25 6.63
C PHE A 172 -36.45 -27.13 5.70
N PHE A 173 -35.89 -26.01 6.22
CA PHE A 173 -35.61 -24.82 5.44
C PHE A 173 -34.30 -24.19 5.86
N ASN A 174 -33.56 -23.66 4.88
CA ASN A 174 -32.47 -22.70 5.09
C ASN A 174 -32.96 -21.36 4.54
N TYR A 175 -32.94 -20.32 5.34
CA TYR A 175 -33.30 -18.97 4.91
C TYR A 175 -32.33 -17.93 5.49
N GLY A 176 -32.22 -16.80 4.83
CA GLY A 176 -31.35 -15.74 5.27
C GLY A 176 -31.70 -14.43 4.61
N ILE A 177 -31.22 -13.35 5.21
CA ILE A 177 -31.36 -11.98 4.71
C ILE A 177 -29.95 -11.43 4.54
N ASN A 178 -29.70 -10.83 3.38
CA ASN A 178 -28.49 -10.08 3.09
C ASN A 178 -28.86 -8.62 2.85
N SER A 179 -28.23 -7.72 3.57
CA SER A 179 -28.38 -6.28 3.42
C SER A 179 -27.03 -5.65 3.23
N PHE A 180 -26.95 -4.65 2.38
CA PHE A 180 -25.74 -3.86 2.23
C PHE A 180 -26.07 -2.38 2.04
N LEU A 181 -25.18 -1.54 2.55
CA LEU A 181 -25.19 -0.10 2.36
C LEU A 181 -23.82 0.29 1.84
N SER A 182 -23.76 0.95 0.69
CA SER A 182 -22.51 1.39 0.07
C SER A 182 -22.58 2.86 -0.32
N PHE A 183 -21.51 3.59 -0.03
CA PHE A 183 -21.31 4.94 -0.52
C PHE A 183 -20.19 4.94 -1.54
N TYR A 184 -20.38 5.68 -2.62
CA TYR A 184 -19.39 5.80 -3.68
C TYR A 184 -18.95 7.25 -3.82
N ARG A 185 -17.65 7.43 -3.92
CA ARG A 185 -17.05 8.72 -4.23
C ARG A 185 -16.23 8.59 -5.51
N LYS A 186 -16.36 9.54 -6.43
CA LYS A 186 -15.43 9.63 -7.56
C LYS A 186 -14.05 10.00 -7.01
N GLY A 187 -13.07 9.13 -7.22
CA GLY A 187 -11.69 9.42 -6.85
C GLY A 187 -11.21 10.62 -7.63
N GLY A 188 -10.68 11.61 -6.93
CA GLY A 188 -9.95 12.74 -7.51
C GLY A 188 -8.62 12.84 -6.79
N ALA A 189 -7.60 13.42 -7.42
CA ALA A 189 -6.40 13.80 -6.72
C ALA A 189 -6.81 14.65 -5.50
N PHE A 190 -6.36 14.28 -4.32
CA PHE A 190 -6.37 15.21 -3.21
C PHE A 190 -5.37 16.30 -3.58
N ASN A 191 -5.85 17.49 -3.87
CA ASN A 191 -5.03 18.69 -4.00
C ASN A 191 -4.37 19.01 -2.66
#